data_3ccd38f88032f5a1189d54ac23f26aa0
#
_entry.id   3ccd38f88032f5a1189d54ac23f26aa0
#
_cell.length_a   1.000
_cell.length_b   1.000
_cell.length_c   1.000
_cell.angle_alpha   90.00
_cell.angle_beta   90.00
_cell.angle_gamma   90.00
#
_symmetry.space_group_name_H-M   'P 1'
#
loop_
_entity.id
_entity.type
_entity.pdbx_description
1 polymer ?
#
loop_
_entity_poly.entity_id
_entity_poly.type
_entity_poly.pdbx_seq_one_letter_code
_entity_poly.pdbx_strand_id
1 'polypeptide(L)'
;MKSHCLVVVDVQEKLFPVMYEKHTLLNNLSVLIKGFQLLELPIIITEQVPNKLGKTINDVSSLFNQIDAIAKFTFSCAGEPEFLKRLDQTGADKIILVGIESHVCVYQTALDLLKQRRKVEIIVDCISSRNLNNHN
;
A
#
# COMPACT_ATOMS: atom_id res chain seq x y z
N MET A 1 3.85 18.80 -8.81
CA MET A 1 3.39 17.39 -8.88
C MET A 1 4.31 16.41 -8.17
N LYS A 2 5.42 16.86 -7.71
CA LYS A 2 6.35 16.02 -6.95
C LYS A 2 5.83 15.66 -5.57
N SER A 3 4.63 16.08 -5.25
CA SER A 3 4.15 16.09 -3.89
C SER A 3 3.39 14.85 -3.46
N HIS A 4 3.26 13.83 -4.31
CA HIS A 4 2.49 12.63 -3.98
C HIS A 4 3.38 11.41 -3.88
N CYS A 5 3.11 10.56 -2.88
CA CYS A 5 3.73 9.26 -2.73
C CYS A 5 2.65 8.20 -2.66
N LEU A 6 2.75 7.16 -3.47
CA LEU A 6 1.85 6.01 -3.42
C LEU A 6 2.42 4.99 -2.44
N VAL A 7 1.59 4.52 -1.52
CA VAL A 7 1.96 3.44 -0.61
C VAL A 7 1.05 2.25 -0.90
N VAL A 8 1.65 1.17 -1.37
CA VAL A 8 0.96 -0.09 -1.68
C VAL A 8 1.11 -1.02 -0.50
N VAL A 9 0.03 -1.23 0.23
CA VAL A 9 0.05 -1.91 1.52
C VAL A 9 -0.26 -3.40 1.36
N ASP A 10 0.71 -4.24 1.68
CA ASP A 10 0.56 -5.67 1.98
C ASP A 10 -0.19 -6.52 0.94
N VAL A 11 0.01 -6.25 -0.34
CA VAL A 11 -0.62 -7.04 -1.42
C VAL A 11 0.19 -8.30 -1.65
N GLN A 12 0.00 -9.28 -0.77
CA GLN A 12 0.87 -10.44 -0.61
C GLN A 12 0.20 -11.75 -1.00
N GLU A 13 1.05 -12.76 -1.25
CA GLU A 13 0.65 -14.07 -1.77
C GLU A 13 -0.43 -14.76 -0.95
N LYS A 14 -0.36 -14.66 0.38
CA LYS A 14 -1.32 -15.35 1.25
C LYS A 14 -2.50 -14.49 1.69
N LEU A 15 -2.50 -13.21 1.35
CA LEU A 15 -3.58 -12.30 1.68
C LEU A 15 -4.47 -12.00 0.49
N PHE A 16 -3.86 -11.72 -0.64
CA PHE A 16 -4.58 -11.27 -1.83
C PHE A 16 -5.64 -12.25 -2.32
N PRO A 17 -5.39 -13.59 -2.38
CA PRO A 17 -6.34 -14.52 -3.00
C PRO A 17 -7.71 -14.57 -2.33
N VAL A 18 -7.83 -14.17 -1.07
CA VAL A 18 -9.10 -14.20 -0.32
C VAL A 18 -9.79 -12.85 -0.26
N MET A 19 -9.30 -11.86 -0.98
CA MET A 19 -9.87 -10.52 -0.95
C MET A 19 -11.13 -10.40 -1.80
N TYR A 20 -12.05 -9.58 -1.32
CA TYR A 20 -13.28 -9.25 -2.04
C TYR A 20 -12.94 -8.55 -3.36
N GLU A 21 -13.53 -9.02 -4.45
CA GLU A 21 -13.34 -8.48 -5.81
C GLU A 21 -11.87 -8.30 -6.19
N LYS A 22 -11.06 -9.32 -5.94
CA LYS A 22 -9.61 -9.24 -6.11
C LYS A 22 -9.17 -8.89 -7.54
N HIS A 23 -9.92 -9.33 -8.55
CA HIS A 23 -9.54 -9.04 -9.94
C HIS A 23 -9.72 -7.56 -10.27
N THR A 24 -10.82 -6.96 -9.80
CA THR A 24 -11.05 -5.53 -9.95
C THR A 24 -10.00 -4.73 -9.19
N LEU A 25 -9.71 -5.16 -7.96
CA LEU A 25 -8.65 -4.56 -7.16
C LEU A 25 -7.32 -4.57 -7.91
N LEU A 26 -6.94 -5.71 -8.45
CA LEU A 26 -5.65 -5.85 -9.15
C LEU A 26 -5.59 -4.94 -10.38
N ASN A 27 -6.66 -4.90 -11.16
CA ASN A 27 -6.71 -4.03 -12.33
C ASN A 27 -6.52 -2.56 -11.94
N ASN A 28 -7.22 -2.13 -10.90
CA ASN A 28 -7.14 -0.75 -10.43
C ASN A 28 -5.76 -0.42 -9.87
N LEU A 29 -5.18 -1.35 -9.10
CA LEU A 29 -3.82 -1.18 -8.58
C LEU A 29 -2.81 -1.06 -9.72
N SER A 30 -2.93 -1.90 -10.74
CA SER A 30 -2.00 -1.89 -11.88
C SER A 30 -2.04 -0.56 -12.63
N VAL A 31 -3.24 -0.05 -12.87
CA VAL A 31 -3.41 1.24 -13.56
C VAL A 31 -2.78 2.38 -12.74
N LEU A 32 -3.05 2.39 -11.44
CA LEU A 32 -2.53 3.45 -10.56
C LEU A 32 -1.02 3.40 -10.45
N ILE A 33 -0.45 2.20 -10.27
CA ILE A 33 1.01 2.03 -10.19
C ILE A 33 1.67 2.52 -11.47
N LYS A 34 1.14 2.11 -12.62
CA LYS A 34 1.69 2.53 -13.91
C LYS A 34 1.60 4.05 -14.08
N GLY A 35 0.51 4.67 -13.61
CA GLY A 35 0.36 6.12 -13.65
C GLY A 35 1.42 6.83 -12.83
N PHE A 36 1.68 6.35 -11.62
CA PHE A 36 2.72 6.92 -10.76
C PHE A 36 4.11 6.74 -11.38
N GLN A 37 4.36 5.59 -12.00
CA GLN A 37 5.63 5.35 -12.69
C GLN A 37 5.82 6.29 -13.88
N LEU A 38 4.78 6.50 -14.66
CA LEU A 38 4.83 7.41 -15.80
C LEU A 38 5.15 8.84 -15.37
N LEU A 39 4.59 9.27 -14.26
CA LEU A 39 4.81 10.60 -13.70
C LEU A 39 6.08 10.69 -12.86
N GLU A 40 6.81 9.60 -12.74
CA GLU A 40 8.05 9.50 -11.94
C GLU A 40 7.83 9.91 -10.48
N LEU A 41 6.66 9.54 -9.93
CA LEU A 41 6.32 9.79 -8.52
C LEU A 41 6.74 8.59 -7.67
N PRO A 42 7.14 8.83 -6.41
CA PRO A 42 7.62 7.74 -5.56
C PRO A 42 6.53 6.75 -5.19
N ILE A 43 6.92 5.48 -5.08
CA ILE A 43 6.05 4.38 -4.69
C ILE A 43 6.77 3.60 -3.59
N ILE A 44 6.07 3.37 -2.48
CA ILE A 44 6.57 2.53 -1.38
C ILE A 44 5.68 1.30 -1.30
N ILE A 45 6.32 0.14 -1.18
CA ILE A 45 5.62 -1.15 -1.05
C ILE A 45 5.93 -1.74 0.31
N THR A 46 4.89 -2.20 1.02
CA THR A 46 5.08 -2.86 2.30
C THR A 46 4.66 -4.32 2.25
N GLU A 47 5.25 -5.12 3.14
CA GLU A 47 4.91 -6.52 3.31
C GLU A 47 4.80 -6.84 4.80
N GLN A 48 3.65 -7.39 5.19
CA GLN A 48 3.39 -7.79 6.57
C GLN A 48 4.00 -9.17 6.82
N VAL A 49 4.92 -9.28 7.76
CA VAL A 49 5.57 -10.53 8.15
C VAL A 49 5.80 -11.44 6.93
N PRO A 50 6.64 -11.04 5.97
CA PRO A 50 6.73 -11.75 4.68
C PRO A 50 7.13 -13.21 4.79
N ASN A 51 7.88 -13.61 5.81
CA ASN A 51 8.20 -15.03 6.02
C ASN A 51 6.94 -15.88 6.28
N LYS A 52 5.84 -15.29 6.73
CA LYS A 52 4.59 -16.01 6.99
C LYS A 52 3.54 -15.77 5.93
N LEU A 53 3.42 -14.55 5.46
CA LEU A 53 2.35 -14.15 4.54
C LEU A 53 2.79 -14.09 3.08
N GLY A 54 4.06 -14.35 2.83
CA GLY A 54 4.60 -14.37 1.48
C GLY A 54 5.00 -12.99 0.99
N LYS A 55 5.47 -12.94 -0.24
CA LYS A 55 5.92 -11.70 -0.87
C LYS A 55 4.76 -11.00 -1.56
N THR A 56 4.99 -9.77 -1.99
CA THR A 56 4.08 -9.08 -2.89
C THR A 56 3.79 -9.97 -4.10
N ILE A 57 2.51 -10.05 -4.50
CA ILE A 57 2.11 -10.94 -5.58
C ILE A 57 2.83 -10.59 -6.88
N ASN A 58 3.07 -11.60 -7.70
CA ASN A 58 3.82 -11.43 -8.93
C ASN A 58 3.18 -10.41 -9.88
N ASP A 59 1.85 -10.36 -9.93
CA ASP A 59 1.13 -9.44 -10.80
C ASP A 59 1.43 -7.97 -10.47
N VAL A 60 1.79 -7.68 -9.23
CA VAL A 60 2.22 -6.34 -8.81
C VAL A 60 3.73 -6.20 -8.96
N SER A 61 4.50 -7.17 -8.46
CA SER A 61 5.96 -7.08 -8.48
C SER A 61 6.53 -7.02 -9.89
N SER A 62 5.87 -7.65 -10.85
CA SER A 62 6.33 -7.64 -12.24
C SER A 62 6.21 -6.28 -12.91
N LEU A 63 5.49 -5.34 -12.31
CA LEU A 63 5.41 -3.96 -12.81
C LEU A 63 6.67 -3.15 -12.53
N PHE A 64 7.55 -3.69 -11.70
CA PHE A 64 8.79 -3.03 -11.29
C PHE A 64 9.99 -3.82 -11.81
N ASN A 65 11.10 -3.12 -12.07
CA ASN A 65 12.37 -3.80 -12.38
C ASN A 65 12.87 -4.55 -11.16
N GLN A 66 12.75 -3.93 -10.00
CA GLN A 66 13.14 -4.54 -8.74
C GLN A 66 12.32 -3.90 -7.62
N ILE A 67 11.69 -4.74 -6.80
CA ILE A 67 10.95 -4.29 -5.63
C ILE A 67 11.89 -4.20 -4.42
N ASP A 68 11.80 -3.09 -3.71
CA ASP A 68 12.45 -2.91 -2.42
C ASP A 68 11.36 -2.73 -1.36
N ALA A 69 10.67 -3.82 -1.04
CA ALA A 69 9.56 -3.79 -0.10
C ALA A 69 10.04 -3.63 1.33
N ILE A 70 9.27 -2.89 2.13
CA ILE A 70 9.55 -2.72 3.55
C ILE A 70 8.76 -3.79 4.31
N ALA A 71 9.49 -4.67 5.01
CA ALA A 71 8.87 -5.65 5.89
C ALA A 71 8.41 -4.98 7.17
N LYS A 72 7.22 -5.29 7.62
CA LYS A 72 6.70 -4.75 8.87
C LYS A 72 6.06 -5.83 9.73
N PHE A 73 6.05 -5.59 11.02
CA PHE A 73 5.52 -6.51 12.02
C PHE A 73 4.38 -5.91 12.82
N THR A 74 3.96 -4.71 12.47
CA THR A 74 2.78 -4.02 13.00
C THR A 74 1.76 -3.88 11.87
N PHE A 75 0.48 -3.75 12.21
CA PHE A 75 -0.55 -3.57 11.18
C PHE A 75 -0.36 -2.23 10.48
N SER A 76 -0.18 -1.17 11.26
CA SER A 76 0.08 0.14 10.69
C SER A 76 1.50 0.21 10.14
N CYS A 77 1.64 0.75 8.92
CA CYS A 77 2.96 1.02 8.35
C CYS A 77 3.74 2.02 9.21
N ALA A 78 3.04 2.93 9.88
CA ALA A 78 3.67 3.94 10.71
C ALA A 78 4.34 3.38 11.97
N GLY A 79 4.06 2.11 12.31
CA GLY A 79 4.75 1.42 13.39
C GLY A 79 6.14 0.94 13.00
N GLU A 80 6.52 1.06 11.74
CA GLU A 80 7.83 0.63 11.25
C GLU A 80 8.71 1.85 10.97
N PRO A 81 9.81 2.04 11.72
CA PRO A 81 10.68 3.21 11.52
C PRO A 81 11.25 3.34 10.12
N GLU A 82 11.57 2.22 9.46
CA GLU A 82 12.09 2.24 8.10
C GLU A 82 11.06 2.82 7.12
N PHE A 83 9.78 2.54 7.33
CA PHE A 83 8.72 3.10 6.51
C PHE A 83 8.68 4.64 6.63
N LEU A 84 8.67 5.14 7.86
CA LEU A 84 8.62 6.58 8.10
C LEU A 84 9.85 7.29 7.53
N LYS A 85 11.02 6.67 7.68
CA LYS A 85 12.25 7.21 7.13
C LYS A 85 12.19 7.31 5.61
N ARG A 86 11.75 6.25 4.94
CA ARG A 86 11.65 6.25 3.48
C ARG A 86 10.59 7.24 3.01
N LEU A 87 9.48 7.33 3.72
CA LEU A 87 8.44 8.29 3.41
C LEU A 87 8.96 9.72 3.46
N ASP A 88 9.72 10.06 4.52
CA ASP A 88 10.31 11.39 4.65
C ASP A 88 11.31 11.67 3.53
N GLN A 89 12.04 10.67 3.08
CA GLN A 89 13.01 10.82 1.99
C GLN A 89 12.33 11.16 0.65
N THR A 90 11.07 10.80 0.47
CA THR A 90 10.35 11.14 -0.76
C THR A 90 10.06 12.64 -0.88
N GLY A 91 9.97 13.34 0.24
CA GLY A 91 9.57 14.74 0.26
C GLY A 91 8.13 14.98 -0.14
N ALA A 92 7.29 13.93 -0.16
CA ALA A 92 5.90 14.06 -0.61
C ALA A 92 5.05 14.81 0.39
N ASP A 93 4.18 15.68 -0.12
CA ASP A 93 3.21 16.42 0.70
C ASP A 93 1.97 15.58 0.98
N LYS A 94 1.60 14.69 0.08
CA LYS A 94 0.40 13.88 0.21
C LYS A 94 0.73 12.41 0.01
N ILE A 95 0.14 11.58 0.86
CA ILE A 95 0.31 10.14 0.83
C ILE A 95 -0.97 9.50 0.31
N ILE A 96 -0.85 8.70 -0.74
CA ILE A 96 -1.97 7.97 -1.32
C ILE A 96 -1.85 6.52 -0.86
N LEU A 97 -2.81 6.05 -0.07
CA LEU A 97 -2.82 4.68 0.45
C LEU A 97 -3.71 3.79 -0.37
N VAL A 98 -3.18 2.64 -0.76
CA VAL A 98 -3.91 1.58 -1.45
C VAL A 98 -3.46 0.23 -0.89
N GLY A 99 -4.18 -0.84 -1.22
CA GLY A 99 -3.80 -2.19 -0.82
C GLY A 99 -4.78 -2.85 0.12
N ILE A 100 -4.29 -3.72 0.99
CA ILE A 100 -5.12 -4.58 1.84
C ILE A 100 -4.53 -4.71 3.25
N GLU A 101 -5.31 -5.02 4.28
CA GLU A 101 -6.79 -5.02 4.26
C GLU A 101 -7.30 -3.65 4.65
N SER A 102 -8.43 -3.23 4.08
CA SER A 102 -8.94 -1.87 4.26
C SER A 102 -9.17 -1.50 5.72
N HIS A 103 -9.77 -2.40 6.50
CA HIS A 103 -10.13 -2.11 7.90
C HIS A 103 -8.99 -2.34 8.90
N VAL A 104 -7.86 -2.86 8.47
CA VAL A 104 -6.73 -3.19 9.35
C VAL A 104 -5.52 -2.36 8.95
N CYS A 105 -4.67 -2.88 8.05
CA CYS A 105 -3.39 -2.23 7.73
C CYS A 105 -3.58 -0.86 7.09
N VAL A 106 -4.53 -0.74 6.16
CA VAL A 106 -4.77 0.52 5.47
C VAL A 106 -5.35 1.56 6.43
N TYR A 107 -6.40 1.20 7.15
CA TYR A 107 -7.09 2.11 8.06
C TYR A 107 -6.17 2.59 9.19
N GLN A 108 -5.46 1.67 9.83
CA GLN A 108 -4.57 2.02 10.95
C GLN A 108 -3.41 2.89 10.47
N THR A 109 -2.87 2.60 9.29
CA THR A 109 -1.82 3.43 8.70
C THR A 109 -2.34 4.85 8.46
N ALA A 110 -3.55 4.98 7.89
CA ALA A 110 -4.15 6.29 7.64
C ALA A 110 -4.31 7.08 8.93
N LEU A 111 -4.85 6.46 9.98
CA LEU A 111 -5.04 7.13 11.26
C LEU A 111 -3.71 7.62 11.86
N ASP A 112 -2.69 6.77 11.86
CA ASP A 112 -1.41 7.13 12.45
C ASP A 112 -0.72 8.24 11.66
N LEU A 113 -0.79 8.20 10.34
CA LEU A 113 -0.21 9.26 9.52
C LEU A 113 -0.94 10.59 9.70
N LEU A 114 -2.27 10.56 9.84
CA LEU A 114 -3.04 11.75 10.13
C LEU A 114 -2.68 12.35 11.49
N LYS A 115 -2.42 11.50 12.50
CA LYS A 115 -1.95 11.97 13.80
C LYS A 115 -0.61 12.70 13.72
N GLN A 116 0.20 12.36 12.73
CA GLN A 116 1.46 13.03 12.46
C GLN A 116 1.29 14.29 11.61
N ARG A 117 0.05 14.70 11.38
CA ARG A 117 -0.31 15.89 10.57
C ARG A 117 0.09 15.77 9.11
N ARG A 118 0.17 14.53 8.59
CA ARG A 118 0.40 14.29 7.17
C ARG A 118 -0.91 14.31 6.42
N LYS A 119 -0.86 14.67 5.14
CA LYS A 119 -2.04 14.62 4.28
C LYS A 119 -2.14 13.22 3.70
N VAL A 120 -3.29 12.58 3.91
CA VAL A 120 -3.52 11.19 3.51
C VAL A 120 -4.80 11.09 2.70
N GLU A 121 -4.74 10.30 1.64
CA GLU A 121 -5.91 10.00 0.81
C GLU A 121 -5.94 8.51 0.55
N ILE A 122 -7.13 7.91 0.67
CA ILE A 122 -7.33 6.49 0.38
C ILE A 122 -8.15 6.41 -0.90
N ILE A 123 -7.69 5.61 -1.85
CA ILE A 123 -8.43 5.37 -3.08
C ILE A 123 -9.27 4.12 -2.89
N VAL A 124 -10.58 4.31 -2.76
CA VAL A 124 -11.52 3.24 -2.40
C VAL A 124 -11.49 2.09 -3.42
N ASP A 125 -11.31 2.40 -4.69
CA ASP A 125 -11.27 1.38 -5.74
C ASP A 125 -9.99 0.55 -5.72
N CYS A 126 -9.02 0.95 -4.92
CA CYS A 126 -7.72 0.28 -4.81
C CYS A 126 -7.46 -0.32 -3.44
N ILE A 127 -8.50 -0.53 -2.64
CA ILE A 127 -8.41 -1.23 -1.35
C ILE A 127 -9.44 -2.35 -1.29
N SER A 128 -9.19 -3.34 -0.44
CA SER A 128 -10.15 -4.43 -0.24
C SER A 128 -9.92 -5.12 1.10
N SER A 129 -10.87 -5.95 1.47
CA SER A 129 -10.84 -6.83 2.63
C SER A 129 -11.46 -8.17 2.25
N ARG A 130 -11.48 -9.11 3.20
CA ARG A 130 -11.99 -10.47 2.94
C ARG A 130 -13.47 -10.50 2.66
N ASN A 131 -14.23 -9.52 3.15
CA ASN A 131 -15.65 -9.44 2.85
C ASN A 131 -16.07 -7.97 2.71
N LEU A 132 -17.25 -7.79 2.13
CA LEU A 132 -17.78 -6.47 1.82
C LEU A 132 -17.96 -5.59 3.06
N ASN A 133 -18.42 -6.17 4.16
CA ASN A 133 -18.66 -5.39 5.39
C ASN A 133 -17.38 -4.78 5.92
N ASN A 134 -16.27 -5.52 5.87
CA ASN A 134 -14.99 -5.01 6.33
C ASN A 134 -14.39 -3.99 5.37
N HIS A 135 -14.71 -4.10 4.08
CA HIS A 135 -14.23 -3.17 3.08
C HIS A 135 -14.90 -1.80 3.22
N ASN A 136 -16.19 -1.80 3.48
CA ASN A 136 -16.95 -0.57 3.64
C ASN A 136 -16.76 0.02 5.03
#